data_173955300373126ebf1c1256b5c5d8f7
#
_entry.id   173955300373126ebf1c1256b5c5d8f7
#
_cell.length_a   1.000
_cell.length_b   1.000
_cell.length_c   1.000
_cell.angle_alpha   90.00
_cell.angle_beta   90.00
_cell.angle_gamma   90.00
#
_symmetry.space_group_name_H-M   'P 1'
#
loop_
_entity.id
_entity.type
_entity.pdbx_description
1 polymer ?
#
loop_
_entity_poly.entity_id
_entity_poly.type
_entity_poly.pdbx_seq_one_letter_code
_entity_poly.pdbx_strand_id
1 'polypeptide(L)'
;MTNPKKIFTFQIRLTNILIVAFFSIFNSCKPLYTMDYRKPELVDNNASKQVKKLHKKLFYLSKEGFAVGHQDATAYGIGWTHADSPNTIKSDVNDIIEDFPAVYGFDISGIELSKPNNIDDVPFDTMRALMVDAYSKGGIITVSWHTDNPKTDGYSWDNTPAVKDIIGDGILVDKYDLWLSRVAAFLKSIKHNGKEIPIIFRPFHEMNGGWFWWGAPHCNTIEYVQLWRNTVYSLRDKYNVHNLIYVYSPNKLNSKDNYMDYYPGDAFVDVFGVDIYDFQNSKDFTNAISTDLTLIKNIANEKNKLYALTETGVNKSNGKNWFVQDADPDQNWFTKVLYPSIENAGISWILFWRNGSGGEQYLSNKGHKSEADFKTFAEQPKTLFLKDINKLKQ
;
A
#
# COMPACT_ATOMS: atom_id res chain seq x y z
N MET A 1 41.89 -84.09 -60.13
CA MET A 1 41.55 -84.14 -61.49
C MET A 1 40.50 -83.11 -61.77
N THR A 2 40.88 -82.11 -62.33
CA THR A 2 40.36 -81.03 -63.15
C THR A 2 38.94 -80.55 -62.93
N ASN A 3 38.94 -79.39 -62.47
CA ASN A 3 37.85 -78.43 -62.32
C ASN A 3 37.79 -77.51 -63.54
N PRO A 4 36.65 -77.08 -64.00
CA PRO A 4 36.60 -75.80 -64.73
C PRO A 4 35.80 -74.73 -64.02
N LYS A 5 36.35 -73.52 -64.09
CA LYS A 5 35.91 -72.22 -63.65
C LYS A 5 34.59 -71.84 -64.32
N LYS A 6 33.69 -71.30 -63.48
CA LYS A 6 32.58 -70.43 -63.94
C LYS A 6 32.84 -69.02 -63.53
N ILE A 7 32.92 -68.15 -64.50
CA ILE A 7 32.98 -66.69 -64.37
C ILE A 7 31.57 -66.21 -64.19
N PHE A 8 31.29 -65.48 -63.07
CA PHE A 8 30.06 -64.79 -62.88
C PHE A 8 30.35 -63.26 -62.89
N THR A 9 29.84 -62.59 -63.90
CA THR A 9 29.84 -61.12 -64.00
C THR A 9 28.80 -60.60 -63.07
N PHE A 10 29.22 -59.77 -62.12
CA PHE A 10 28.32 -59.04 -61.22
C PHE A 10 28.16 -57.62 -61.72
N GLN A 11 26.95 -57.30 -62.16
CA GLN A 11 26.53 -55.90 -62.43
C GLN A 11 26.40 -55.14 -61.13
N ILE A 12 27.15 -54.06 -61.02
CA ILE A 12 27.02 -53.07 -59.91
C ILE A 12 25.83 -52.23 -60.22
N ARG A 13 24.72 -52.36 -59.49
CA ARG A 13 23.63 -51.35 -59.39
C ARG A 13 24.08 -50.33 -58.40
N LEU A 14 24.25 -49.08 -58.85
CA LEU A 14 24.33 -47.90 -58.01
C LEU A 14 22.96 -47.70 -57.29
N THR A 15 22.91 -47.96 -56.02
CA THR A 15 21.81 -47.57 -55.15
C THR A 15 22.21 -46.26 -54.53
N ASN A 16 21.46 -45.24 -54.88
CA ASN A 16 21.52 -43.91 -54.25
C ASN A 16 21.23 -44.03 -52.76
N ILE A 17 22.25 -43.84 -51.91
CA ILE A 17 22.09 -43.71 -50.48
C ILE A 17 21.68 -42.25 -50.23
N LEU A 18 20.38 -42.02 -50.01
CA LEU A 18 19.87 -40.78 -49.48
C LEU A 18 20.30 -40.70 -48.00
N ILE A 19 21.29 -39.87 -47.71
CA ILE A 19 21.63 -39.49 -46.34
C ILE A 19 20.54 -38.51 -45.87
N VAL A 20 19.56 -39.07 -45.13
CA VAL A 20 18.60 -38.22 -44.38
C VAL A 20 19.33 -37.73 -43.13
N ALA A 21 19.82 -36.50 -43.20
CA ALA A 21 20.31 -35.81 -42.01
C ALA A 21 19.14 -35.56 -41.08
N PHE A 22 19.00 -36.36 -40.02
CA PHE A 22 18.10 -36.07 -38.91
C PHE A 22 18.65 -34.87 -38.17
N PHE A 23 18.18 -33.68 -38.52
CA PHE A 23 18.30 -32.50 -37.65
C PHE A 23 17.37 -32.76 -36.44
N SER A 24 17.93 -33.26 -35.36
CA SER A 24 17.28 -33.25 -34.05
C SER A 24 17.11 -31.77 -33.63
N ILE A 25 15.97 -31.18 -33.97
CA ILE A 25 15.51 -29.92 -33.38
C ILE A 25 15.20 -30.27 -31.94
N PHE A 26 16.17 -30.08 -31.05
CA PHE A 26 15.88 -29.95 -29.62
C PHE A 26 15.02 -28.70 -29.46
N ASN A 27 13.71 -28.84 -29.63
CA ASN A 27 12.77 -27.92 -29.05
C ASN A 27 12.97 -28.01 -27.54
N SER A 28 13.84 -27.13 -27.02
CA SER A 28 13.86 -26.78 -25.62
C SER A 28 12.48 -26.18 -25.34
N CYS A 29 11.53 -27.02 -24.98
CA CYS A 29 10.35 -26.57 -24.25
C CYS A 29 10.83 -25.94 -22.94
N LYS A 30 11.16 -24.67 -22.98
CA LYS A 30 11.04 -23.87 -21.77
C LYS A 30 9.60 -24.07 -21.30
N PRO A 31 9.36 -24.54 -20.09
CA PRO A 31 8.01 -24.47 -19.56
C PRO A 31 7.65 -22.99 -19.61
N LEU A 32 6.72 -22.62 -20.49
CA LEU A 32 5.97 -21.40 -20.33
C LEU A 32 5.20 -21.59 -19.01
N TYR A 33 5.82 -21.23 -17.91
CA TYR A 33 5.08 -20.76 -16.76
C TYR A 33 4.44 -19.45 -17.25
N THR A 34 3.37 -19.55 -17.99
CA THR A 34 2.36 -18.53 -18.01
C THR A 34 1.83 -18.51 -16.58
N MET A 35 2.43 -17.69 -15.73
CA MET A 35 1.73 -17.22 -14.56
C MET A 35 0.44 -16.63 -15.13
N ASP A 36 -0.64 -17.37 -14.94
CA ASP A 36 -1.99 -16.88 -15.23
C ASP A 36 -2.21 -15.74 -14.24
N TYR A 37 -1.80 -14.53 -14.64
CA TYR A 37 -2.03 -13.31 -13.87
C TYR A 37 -3.51 -13.01 -13.95
N ARG A 38 -4.29 -13.78 -13.20
CA ARG A 38 -5.67 -13.41 -12.91
C ARG A 38 -5.60 -12.01 -12.31
N LYS A 39 -6.30 -11.09 -12.93
CA LYS A 39 -6.42 -9.74 -12.37
C LYS A 39 -7.08 -9.88 -11.01
N PRO A 40 -6.50 -9.29 -9.95
CA PRO A 40 -7.13 -9.32 -8.64
C PRO A 40 -8.57 -8.80 -8.74
N GLU A 41 -9.49 -9.43 -8.03
CA GLU A 41 -10.90 -9.02 -7.99
C GLU A 41 -11.15 -8.18 -6.74
N LEU A 42 -12.01 -7.18 -6.88
CA LEU A 42 -12.47 -6.35 -5.78
C LEU A 42 -13.49 -7.11 -4.92
N VAL A 43 -13.43 -6.88 -3.61
CA VAL A 43 -14.39 -7.45 -2.64
C VAL A 43 -15.78 -6.82 -2.75
N ASP A 44 -15.86 -5.62 -3.34
CA ASP A 44 -17.12 -4.97 -3.63
C ASP A 44 -17.53 -5.20 -5.10
N ASN A 45 -18.49 -6.10 -5.32
CA ASN A 45 -19.04 -6.38 -6.64
C ASN A 45 -19.71 -5.14 -7.27
N ASN A 46 -20.22 -4.22 -6.45
CA ASN A 46 -20.86 -2.97 -6.85
C ASN A 46 -19.89 -1.79 -6.94
N ALA A 47 -18.57 -2.05 -6.75
CA ALA A 47 -17.56 -1.01 -6.82
C ALA A 47 -17.72 -0.10 -8.04
N SER A 48 -17.57 1.20 -7.83
CA SER A 48 -17.69 2.22 -8.87
C SER A 48 -16.71 2.01 -10.02
N LYS A 49 -17.01 2.57 -11.19
CA LYS A 49 -16.07 2.52 -12.33
C LYS A 49 -14.72 3.13 -11.99
N GLN A 50 -14.70 4.16 -11.12
CA GLN A 50 -13.49 4.82 -10.65
C GLN A 50 -12.64 3.89 -9.80
N VAL A 51 -13.25 3.13 -8.88
CA VAL A 51 -12.57 2.13 -8.06
C VAL A 51 -11.97 1.02 -8.93
N LYS A 52 -12.77 0.48 -9.86
CA LYS A 52 -12.29 -0.56 -10.80
C LYS A 52 -11.10 -0.06 -11.63
N LYS A 53 -11.12 1.23 -12.04
CA LYS A 53 -10.01 1.86 -12.76
C LYS A 53 -8.79 2.03 -11.87
N LEU A 54 -8.96 2.50 -10.62
CA LEU A 54 -7.87 2.64 -9.67
C LEU A 54 -7.23 1.29 -9.34
N HIS A 55 -8.02 0.28 -9.04
CA HIS A 55 -7.52 -1.07 -8.73
C HIS A 55 -6.69 -1.65 -9.88
N LYS A 56 -7.17 -1.48 -11.12
CA LYS A 56 -6.41 -1.84 -12.32
C LYS A 56 -5.11 -1.02 -12.44
N LYS A 57 -5.15 0.30 -12.16
CA LYS A 57 -3.95 1.16 -12.17
C LYS A 57 -2.91 0.67 -11.16
N LEU A 58 -3.33 0.36 -9.92
CA LEU A 58 -2.44 -0.17 -8.88
C LEU A 58 -1.75 -1.48 -9.31
N PHE A 59 -2.48 -2.37 -9.97
CA PHE A 59 -1.91 -3.60 -10.54
C PHE A 59 -0.80 -3.31 -11.57
N TYR A 60 -1.02 -2.36 -12.48
CA TYR A 60 0.00 -1.98 -13.47
C TYR A 60 1.18 -1.26 -12.83
N LEU A 61 0.94 -0.39 -11.86
CA LEU A 61 2.01 0.29 -11.12
C LEU A 61 2.99 -0.72 -10.51
N SER A 62 2.50 -1.82 -9.91
CA SER A 62 3.36 -2.85 -9.32
C SER A 62 4.26 -3.60 -10.32
N LYS A 63 4.03 -3.44 -11.63
CA LYS A 63 4.87 -4.01 -12.71
C LYS A 63 5.94 -3.03 -13.19
N GLU A 64 5.61 -1.74 -13.17
CA GLU A 64 6.52 -0.69 -13.63
C GLU A 64 7.47 -0.23 -12.50
N GLY A 65 6.95 -0.15 -11.27
CA GLY A 65 7.67 0.31 -10.09
C GLY A 65 6.74 0.34 -8.87
N PHE A 66 6.84 1.38 -8.06
CA PHE A 66 5.95 1.66 -6.96
C PHE A 66 5.63 3.15 -6.88
N ALA A 67 4.36 3.47 -6.62
CA ALA A 67 3.95 4.85 -6.44
C ALA A 67 4.44 5.37 -5.08
N VAL A 68 5.08 6.54 -5.06
CA VAL A 68 5.57 7.16 -3.83
C VAL A 68 4.48 8.02 -3.22
N GLY A 69 4.15 7.77 -1.96
CA GLY A 69 3.14 8.48 -1.20
C GLY A 69 3.69 9.23 0.01
N HIS A 70 2.92 10.22 0.47
CA HIS A 70 3.20 10.96 1.68
C HIS A 70 1.90 11.29 2.41
N GLN A 71 1.88 11.04 3.73
CA GLN A 71 0.74 11.35 4.60
C GLN A 71 0.61 12.86 4.77
N ASP A 72 -0.62 13.37 4.65
CA ASP A 72 -0.99 14.79 4.77
C ASP A 72 -0.17 15.75 3.90
N ALA A 73 0.36 15.25 2.78
CA ALA A 73 1.37 15.87 1.92
C ALA A 73 1.04 17.30 1.47
N THR A 74 -0.23 17.71 1.49
CA THR A 74 -0.69 19.02 1.05
C THR A 74 -1.49 19.77 2.14
N ALA A 75 -1.65 19.14 3.30
CA ALA A 75 -2.33 19.76 4.43
C ALA A 75 -1.35 20.57 5.30
N TYR A 76 -0.18 20.02 5.53
CA TYR A 76 0.91 20.67 6.28
C TYR A 76 2.25 19.98 5.98
N GLY A 77 3.35 20.62 6.43
CA GLY A 77 4.72 20.13 6.35
C GLY A 77 5.65 20.87 7.28
N ILE A 78 6.94 20.78 7.06
CA ILE A 78 7.93 21.40 7.94
C ILE A 78 7.86 22.94 7.82
N GLY A 79 7.32 23.55 8.88
CA GLY A 79 7.23 25.01 8.99
C GLY A 79 6.12 25.67 8.16
N TRP A 80 5.13 24.90 7.70
CA TRP A 80 3.97 25.43 6.99
C TRP A 80 2.71 24.59 7.22
N THR A 81 1.54 25.24 7.09
CA THR A 81 0.24 24.60 6.99
C THR A 81 -0.53 25.14 5.79
N HIS A 82 -1.51 24.38 5.29
CA HIS A 82 -2.37 24.87 4.20
C HIS A 82 -3.13 26.14 4.60
N ALA A 83 -3.47 26.29 5.88
CA ALA A 83 -4.15 27.49 6.41
C ALA A 83 -3.32 28.76 6.23
N ASP A 84 -1.97 28.67 6.23
CA ASP A 84 -1.08 29.82 6.03
C ASP A 84 -1.15 30.36 4.59
N SER A 85 -1.54 29.52 3.62
CA SER A 85 -1.60 29.89 2.21
C SER A 85 -2.70 29.08 1.48
N PRO A 86 -3.98 29.31 1.78
CA PRO A 86 -5.09 28.44 1.34
C PRO A 86 -5.31 28.42 -0.18
N ASN A 87 -4.73 29.35 -0.92
CA ASN A 87 -4.81 29.42 -2.38
C ASN A 87 -3.59 28.76 -3.08
N THR A 88 -2.66 28.19 -2.31
CA THR A 88 -1.43 27.58 -2.85
C THR A 88 -1.32 26.16 -2.34
N ILE A 89 -1.23 25.20 -3.26
CA ILE A 89 -0.95 23.81 -2.89
C ILE A 89 0.56 23.65 -2.74
N LYS A 90 0.99 23.40 -1.51
CA LYS A 90 2.38 23.10 -1.15
C LYS A 90 2.57 21.60 -0.86
N SER A 91 3.81 21.16 -0.89
CA SER A 91 4.24 19.84 -0.39
C SER A 91 5.75 19.86 -0.16
N ASP A 92 6.22 19.29 0.94
CA ASP A 92 7.66 19.13 1.18
C ASP A 92 8.32 18.34 0.03
N VAL A 93 7.60 17.37 -0.56
CA VAL A 93 8.05 16.64 -1.75
C VAL A 93 8.22 17.60 -2.94
N ASN A 94 7.20 18.43 -3.21
CA ASN A 94 7.23 19.34 -4.35
C ASN A 94 8.35 20.39 -4.22
N ASP A 95 8.63 20.85 -3.02
CA ASP A 95 9.70 21.82 -2.76
C ASP A 95 11.10 21.25 -3.04
N ILE A 96 11.27 19.90 -3.01
CA ILE A 96 12.53 19.23 -3.28
C ILE A 96 12.66 18.85 -4.77
N ILE A 97 11.64 18.20 -5.34
CA ILE A 97 11.77 17.53 -6.66
C ILE A 97 10.91 18.16 -7.77
N GLU A 98 10.22 19.26 -7.49
CA GLU A 98 9.32 19.94 -8.42
C GLU A 98 8.21 19.04 -8.99
N ASP A 99 7.85 18.01 -8.22
CA ASP A 99 6.74 17.10 -8.47
C ASP A 99 6.03 16.76 -7.15
N PHE A 100 4.83 16.25 -7.23
CA PHE A 100 4.04 15.86 -6.07
C PHE A 100 4.11 14.34 -5.83
N PRO A 101 3.81 13.88 -4.60
CA PRO A 101 3.64 12.45 -4.38
C PRO A 101 2.55 11.89 -5.28
N ALA A 102 2.70 10.63 -5.67
CA ALA A 102 1.69 9.91 -6.46
C ALA A 102 0.49 9.46 -5.61
N VAL A 103 0.73 9.18 -4.32
CA VAL A 103 -0.27 8.75 -3.34
C VAL A 103 -0.33 9.76 -2.21
N TYR A 104 -1.54 10.25 -1.91
CA TYR A 104 -1.80 11.22 -0.86
C TYR A 104 -2.54 10.53 0.27
N GLY A 105 -1.89 10.45 1.44
CA GLY A 105 -2.49 9.93 2.65
C GLY A 105 -3.25 11.01 3.40
N PHE A 106 -4.35 10.61 4.05
CA PHE A 106 -5.13 11.43 4.99
C PHE A 106 -5.66 10.56 6.12
N ASP A 107 -5.94 11.13 7.27
CA ASP A 107 -6.61 10.44 8.37
C ASP A 107 -7.95 11.08 8.71
N ILE A 108 -8.99 10.26 8.95
CA ILE A 108 -10.34 10.75 9.21
C ILE A 108 -10.80 10.59 10.66
N SER A 109 -9.88 10.37 11.59
CA SER A 109 -10.20 10.32 13.02
C SER A 109 -10.91 11.60 13.48
N GLY A 110 -11.91 11.46 14.31
CA GLY A 110 -12.73 12.55 14.80
C GLY A 110 -14.03 12.78 14.01
N ILE A 111 -14.12 12.28 12.74
CA ILE A 111 -15.36 12.39 11.96
C ILE A 111 -16.51 11.64 12.63
N GLU A 112 -16.21 10.52 13.29
CA GLU A 112 -17.14 9.68 14.04
C GLU A 112 -17.77 10.43 15.21
N LEU A 113 -17.05 11.35 15.83
CA LEU A 113 -17.53 12.22 16.89
C LEU A 113 -18.08 13.57 16.38
N SER A 114 -18.13 13.77 15.05
CA SER A 114 -18.51 15.05 14.43
C SER A 114 -17.62 16.21 14.87
N LYS A 115 -16.33 15.95 15.13
CA LYS A 115 -15.34 17.00 15.35
C LYS A 115 -15.18 17.84 14.09
N PRO A 116 -14.80 19.11 14.18
CA PRO A 116 -14.56 19.96 13.00
C PRO A 116 -13.26 19.60 12.27
N ASN A 117 -12.28 19.06 12.99
CA ASN A 117 -10.94 18.73 12.53
C ASN A 117 -10.63 17.25 12.83
N ASN A 118 -9.71 16.69 12.06
CA ASN A 118 -9.15 15.37 12.35
C ASN A 118 -8.13 15.42 13.51
N ILE A 119 -7.49 14.30 13.80
CA ILE A 119 -6.48 14.15 14.86
C ILE A 119 -5.26 15.07 14.67
N ASP A 120 -4.98 15.49 13.45
CA ASP A 120 -3.86 16.36 13.07
C ASP A 120 -4.26 17.82 12.87
N ASP A 121 -5.41 18.22 13.44
CA ASP A 121 -5.99 19.57 13.36
C ASP A 121 -6.31 20.05 11.93
N VAL A 122 -6.43 19.13 10.96
CA VAL A 122 -6.85 19.45 9.61
C VAL A 122 -8.38 19.53 9.55
N PRO A 123 -8.98 20.69 9.18
CA PRO A 123 -10.43 20.79 9.03
C PRO A 123 -10.94 19.83 7.94
N PHE A 124 -12.04 19.12 8.20
CA PHE A 124 -12.58 18.13 7.25
C PHE A 124 -13.00 18.74 5.91
N ASP A 125 -13.43 19.99 5.87
CA ASP A 125 -13.74 20.67 4.60
C ASP A 125 -12.46 20.96 3.78
N THR A 126 -11.39 21.39 4.46
CA THR A 126 -10.06 21.56 3.84
C THR A 126 -9.55 20.21 3.34
N MET A 127 -9.58 19.18 4.17
CA MET A 127 -9.16 17.81 3.79
C MET A 127 -9.91 17.33 2.54
N ARG A 128 -11.23 17.49 2.49
CA ARG A 128 -12.05 17.13 1.32
C ARG A 128 -11.58 17.89 0.07
N ALA A 129 -11.33 19.19 0.19
CA ALA A 129 -10.86 20.00 -0.94
C ALA A 129 -9.49 19.55 -1.44
N LEU A 130 -8.53 19.24 -0.54
CA LEU A 130 -7.20 18.73 -0.87
C LEU A 130 -7.26 17.34 -1.52
N MET A 131 -8.13 16.44 -1.04
CA MET A 131 -8.35 15.12 -1.67
C MET A 131 -8.87 15.27 -3.11
N VAL A 132 -9.83 16.16 -3.32
CA VAL A 132 -10.40 16.42 -4.66
C VAL A 132 -9.37 17.07 -5.58
N ASP A 133 -8.58 18.01 -5.10
CA ASP A 133 -7.50 18.64 -5.85
C ASP A 133 -6.46 17.61 -6.29
N ALA A 134 -5.95 16.81 -5.35
CA ALA A 134 -4.98 15.75 -5.64
C ALA A 134 -5.52 14.73 -6.66
N TYR A 135 -6.74 14.25 -6.47
CA TYR A 135 -7.39 13.35 -7.42
C TYR A 135 -7.58 13.97 -8.81
N SER A 136 -7.97 15.24 -8.89
CA SER A 136 -8.17 15.96 -10.15
C SER A 136 -6.90 16.04 -11.00
N LYS A 137 -5.74 16.04 -10.33
CA LYS A 137 -4.39 16.04 -10.93
C LYS A 137 -3.86 14.63 -11.25
N GLY A 138 -4.66 13.58 -10.97
CA GLY A 138 -4.31 12.18 -11.24
C GLY A 138 -3.67 11.44 -10.05
N GLY A 139 -3.61 12.08 -8.88
CA GLY A 139 -3.15 11.49 -7.63
C GLY A 139 -4.07 10.38 -7.12
N ILE A 140 -3.51 9.49 -6.33
CA ILE A 140 -4.20 8.38 -5.67
C ILE A 140 -4.44 8.76 -4.22
N ILE A 141 -5.67 8.55 -3.73
CA ILE A 141 -6.05 8.92 -2.35
C ILE A 141 -6.08 7.66 -1.48
N THR A 142 -5.34 7.68 -0.36
CA THR A 142 -5.45 6.68 0.71
C THR A 142 -5.88 7.33 2.00
N VAL A 143 -6.73 6.63 2.75
CA VAL A 143 -7.32 7.13 4.00
C VAL A 143 -7.13 6.10 5.09
N SER A 144 -6.44 6.48 6.15
CA SER A 144 -6.42 5.77 7.43
C SER A 144 -7.53 6.27 8.34
N TRP A 145 -7.85 5.48 9.36
CA TRP A 145 -8.83 5.86 10.36
C TRP A 145 -8.33 5.46 11.76
N HIS A 146 -7.68 6.42 12.42
CA HIS A 146 -7.32 6.32 13.83
C HIS A 146 -8.55 6.60 14.69
N THR A 147 -9.55 5.74 14.56
CA THR A 147 -10.86 5.93 15.21
C THR A 147 -10.73 6.10 16.72
N ASP A 148 -11.44 7.08 17.27
CA ASP A 148 -11.54 7.29 18.70
C ASP A 148 -12.09 6.02 19.41
N ASN A 149 -11.81 5.87 20.71
CA ASN A 149 -12.29 4.70 21.47
C ASN A 149 -13.82 4.82 21.73
N PRO A 150 -14.65 3.89 21.24
CA PRO A 150 -16.11 4.02 21.35
C PRO A 150 -16.66 3.90 22.77
N LYS A 151 -15.87 3.39 23.71
CA LYS A 151 -16.25 3.25 25.09
C LYS A 151 -16.00 4.50 25.93
N THR A 152 -14.94 5.25 25.62
CA THR A 152 -14.48 6.38 26.41
C THR A 152 -14.60 7.72 25.69
N ASP A 153 -14.80 7.70 24.35
CA ASP A 153 -14.65 8.85 23.44
C ASP A 153 -13.22 9.45 23.47
N GLY A 154 -12.25 8.67 23.98
CA GLY A 154 -10.82 8.98 23.96
C GLY A 154 -10.19 8.66 22.60
N TYR A 155 -8.93 9.07 22.43
CA TYR A 155 -8.19 8.82 21.19
C TYR A 155 -7.95 7.33 20.94
N SER A 156 -7.48 7.00 19.74
CA SER A 156 -7.14 5.64 19.33
C SER A 156 -6.12 4.95 20.24
N TRP A 157 -5.25 5.72 20.91
CA TRP A 157 -4.26 5.21 21.91
C TRP A 157 -4.85 5.02 23.33
N ASP A 158 -6.12 5.30 23.55
CA ASP A 158 -6.80 4.89 24.77
C ASP A 158 -7.10 3.39 24.70
N ASN A 159 -6.21 2.58 25.25
CA ASN A 159 -6.25 1.11 25.16
C ASN A 159 -7.37 0.46 25.99
N THR A 160 -8.33 1.20 26.51
CA THR A 160 -9.51 0.62 27.16
C THR A 160 -10.19 -0.35 26.19
N PRO A 161 -10.31 -1.64 26.53
CA PRO A 161 -10.95 -2.62 25.66
C PRO A 161 -12.36 -2.22 25.29
N ALA A 162 -12.65 -2.12 24.00
CA ALA A 162 -13.92 -1.61 23.49
C ALA A 162 -14.54 -2.50 22.39
N VAL A 163 -13.75 -3.36 21.73
CA VAL A 163 -14.23 -4.13 20.57
C VAL A 163 -15.46 -4.95 20.90
N LYS A 164 -15.46 -5.66 22.02
CA LYS A 164 -16.59 -6.49 22.45
C LYS A 164 -17.89 -5.70 22.63
N ASP A 165 -17.78 -4.41 23.04
CA ASP A 165 -18.94 -3.58 23.30
C ASP A 165 -19.63 -3.07 22.02
N ILE A 166 -18.95 -3.14 20.86
CA ILE A 166 -19.43 -2.63 19.56
C ILE A 166 -19.70 -3.71 18.51
N ILE A 167 -19.57 -4.99 18.87
CA ILE A 167 -19.86 -6.12 17.99
C ILE A 167 -20.95 -7.03 18.60
N GLY A 168 -21.61 -7.82 17.74
CA GLY A 168 -22.63 -8.79 18.18
C GLY A 168 -23.79 -8.13 18.90
N ASP A 169 -23.99 -8.50 20.17
CA ASP A 169 -24.98 -7.95 21.10
C ASP A 169 -24.39 -6.92 22.08
N GLY A 170 -23.25 -6.34 21.74
CA GLY A 170 -22.55 -5.35 22.56
C GLY A 170 -23.38 -4.09 22.81
N ILE A 171 -23.19 -3.49 24.00
CA ILE A 171 -24.01 -2.37 24.49
C ILE A 171 -23.79 -1.05 23.72
N LEU A 172 -22.76 -0.95 22.90
CA LEU A 172 -22.40 0.24 22.09
C LEU A 172 -22.56 0.03 20.59
N VAL A 173 -23.24 -1.03 20.15
CA VAL A 173 -23.46 -1.34 18.72
C VAL A 173 -24.14 -0.17 17.99
N ASP A 174 -25.18 0.42 18.58
CA ASP A 174 -25.90 1.57 17.98
C ASP A 174 -25.01 2.81 17.89
N LYS A 175 -24.16 3.05 18.90
CA LYS A 175 -23.17 4.15 18.86
C LYS A 175 -22.18 3.96 17.73
N TYR A 176 -21.65 2.73 17.59
CA TYR A 176 -20.69 2.43 16.55
C TYR A 176 -21.33 2.48 15.15
N ASP A 177 -22.56 2.06 15.01
CA ASP A 177 -23.31 2.18 13.76
C ASP A 177 -23.54 3.65 13.38
N LEU A 178 -23.85 4.53 14.36
CA LEU A 178 -23.90 5.98 14.13
C LEU A 178 -22.55 6.51 13.65
N TRP A 179 -21.42 6.05 14.21
CA TRP A 179 -20.09 6.42 13.77
C TRP A 179 -19.83 6.02 12.33
N LEU A 180 -20.17 4.78 11.97
CA LEU A 180 -20.04 4.29 10.59
C LEU A 180 -20.93 5.07 9.61
N SER A 181 -22.11 5.52 10.02
CA SER A 181 -22.96 6.38 9.19
C SER A 181 -22.31 7.73 8.86
N ARG A 182 -21.60 8.33 9.82
CA ARG A 182 -20.85 9.59 9.64
C ARG A 182 -19.64 9.40 8.73
N VAL A 183 -18.88 8.34 8.95
CA VAL A 183 -17.78 7.94 8.07
C VAL A 183 -18.28 7.75 6.63
N ALA A 184 -19.37 7.00 6.45
CA ALA A 184 -19.99 6.78 5.15
C ALA A 184 -20.42 8.09 4.47
N ALA A 185 -21.05 8.98 5.23
CA ALA A 185 -21.47 10.30 4.73
C ALA A 185 -20.27 11.12 4.26
N PHE A 186 -19.19 11.15 5.03
CA PHE A 186 -17.96 11.86 4.68
C PHE A 186 -17.34 11.29 3.41
N LEU A 187 -17.09 9.98 3.34
CA LEU A 187 -16.46 9.32 2.19
C LEU A 187 -17.27 9.52 0.90
N LYS A 188 -18.59 9.48 0.97
CA LYS A 188 -19.48 9.76 -0.18
C LYS A 188 -19.55 11.22 -0.56
N SER A 189 -19.20 12.14 0.36
CA SER A 189 -19.16 13.58 0.09
C SER A 189 -17.98 14.01 -0.77
N ILE A 190 -16.92 13.19 -0.86
CA ILE A 190 -15.69 13.50 -1.60
C ILE A 190 -15.94 13.22 -3.09
N LYS A 191 -16.28 14.26 -3.85
CA LYS A 191 -16.71 14.14 -5.25
C LYS A 191 -15.90 15.03 -6.18
N HIS A 192 -15.56 14.50 -7.33
CA HIS A 192 -15.04 15.25 -8.47
C HIS A 192 -15.99 15.14 -9.65
N ASN A 193 -16.43 16.27 -10.23
CA ASN A 193 -17.42 16.32 -11.32
C ASN A 193 -18.68 15.51 -11.00
N GLY A 194 -19.20 15.63 -9.77
CA GLY A 194 -20.43 14.97 -9.30
C GLY A 194 -20.30 13.47 -9.01
N LYS A 195 -19.12 12.86 -9.20
CA LYS A 195 -18.87 11.44 -8.94
C LYS A 195 -17.96 11.29 -7.73
N GLU A 196 -18.25 10.31 -6.88
CA GLU A 196 -17.41 9.92 -5.75
C GLU A 196 -16.03 9.51 -6.26
N ILE A 197 -14.96 10.05 -5.65
CA ILE A 197 -13.60 9.66 -5.99
C ILE A 197 -13.28 8.29 -5.37
N PRO A 198 -12.43 7.46 -6.01
CA PRO A 198 -12.00 6.20 -5.44
C PRO A 198 -11.00 6.44 -4.30
N ILE A 199 -11.16 5.72 -3.21
CA ILE A 199 -10.36 5.85 -2.00
C ILE A 199 -9.82 4.48 -1.59
N ILE A 200 -8.53 4.41 -1.29
CA ILE A 200 -7.90 3.27 -0.63
C ILE A 200 -8.15 3.46 0.88
N PHE A 201 -8.97 2.61 1.49
CA PHE A 201 -9.40 2.76 2.88
C PHE A 201 -8.72 1.72 3.79
N ARG A 202 -8.05 2.19 4.82
CA ARG A 202 -7.20 1.40 5.72
C ARG A 202 -7.60 1.62 7.20
N PRO A 203 -8.71 1.02 7.65
CA PRO A 203 -9.12 1.07 9.05
C PRO A 203 -8.35 0.05 9.89
N PHE A 204 -8.32 0.23 11.22
CA PHE A 204 -7.83 -0.73 12.21
C PHE A 204 -6.47 -1.35 11.89
N HIS A 205 -5.57 -0.57 11.33
CA HIS A 205 -4.21 -0.99 11.01
C HIS A 205 -3.40 -1.32 12.28
N GLU A 206 -2.26 -1.97 12.09
CA GLU A 206 -1.31 -2.31 13.16
C GLU A 206 -1.93 -3.10 14.33
N MET A 207 -2.94 -3.92 14.06
CA MET A 207 -3.71 -4.66 15.07
C MET A 207 -2.88 -5.71 15.84
N ASN A 208 -1.72 -6.10 15.33
CA ASN A 208 -0.78 -6.98 16.02
C ASN A 208 0.06 -6.24 17.08
N GLY A 209 -0.04 -4.90 17.16
CA GLY A 209 0.53 -4.05 18.19
C GLY A 209 -0.40 -3.80 19.37
N GLY A 210 0.15 -3.31 20.48
CA GLY A 210 -0.60 -3.06 21.72
C GLY A 210 -0.91 -1.58 22.01
N TRP A 211 -0.76 -0.69 21.03
CA TRP A 211 -0.95 0.76 21.23
C TRP A 211 -2.33 1.28 20.87
N PHE A 212 -3.11 0.54 20.08
CA PHE A 212 -4.49 0.91 19.74
C PHE A 212 -5.51 0.03 20.48
N TRP A 213 -6.67 0.58 20.79
CA TRP A 213 -7.75 -0.15 21.48
C TRP A 213 -8.29 -1.36 20.69
N TRP A 214 -8.10 -1.41 19.37
CA TRP A 214 -8.46 -2.54 18.50
C TRP A 214 -7.33 -3.56 18.32
N GLY A 215 -6.15 -3.32 18.88
CA GLY A 215 -4.98 -4.17 18.74
C GLY A 215 -4.85 -5.22 19.84
N ALA A 216 -3.89 -6.12 19.66
CA ALA A 216 -3.48 -7.04 20.70
C ALA A 216 -2.80 -6.27 21.86
N PRO A 217 -3.09 -6.56 23.14
CA PRO A 217 -3.96 -7.59 23.69
C PRO A 217 -5.38 -7.11 24.03
N HIS A 218 -5.83 -5.96 23.51
CA HIS A 218 -7.08 -5.29 23.92
C HIS A 218 -8.32 -5.93 23.30
N CYS A 219 -8.17 -6.71 22.23
CA CYS A 219 -9.18 -7.61 21.71
C CYS A 219 -8.53 -8.92 21.22
N ASN A 220 -9.33 -9.99 21.18
CA ASN A 220 -8.87 -11.23 20.59
C ASN A 220 -9.10 -11.26 19.07
N THR A 221 -8.49 -12.23 18.41
CA THR A 221 -8.54 -12.42 16.96
C THR A 221 -9.98 -12.47 16.42
N ILE A 222 -10.88 -13.20 17.10
CA ILE A 222 -12.28 -13.36 16.66
C ILE A 222 -13.01 -12.02 16.73
N GLU A 223 -12.81 -11.28 17.82
CA GLU A 223 -13.40 -9.94 18.02
C GLU A 223 -12.92 -8.95 16.94
N TYR A 224 -11.61 -8.93 16.67
CA TYR A 224 -11.07 -8.08 15.60
C TYR A 224 -11.63 -8.43 14.21
N VAL A 225 -11.65 -9.72 13.87
CA VAL A 225 -12.21 -10.20 12.60
C VAL A 225 -13.67 -9.79 12.46
N GLN A 226 -14.44 -9.88 13.55
CA GLN A 226 -15.84 -9.47 13.57
C GLN A 226 -15.99 -7.95 13.43
N LEU A 227 -15.18 -7.16 14.13
CA LEU A 227 -15.12 -5.70 13.98
C LEU A 227 -14.87 -5.29 12.52
N TRP A 228 -13.84 -5.86 11.91
CA TRP A 228 -13.50 -5.60 10.52
C TRP A 228 -14.65 -5.92 9.57
N ARG A 229 -15.21 -7.14 9.69
CA ARG A 229 -16.31 -7.59 8.82
C ARG A 229 -17.56 -6.74 8.97
N ASN A 230 -17.92 -6.39 10.21
CA ASN A 230 -19.05 -5.51 10.49
C ASN A 230 -18.84 -4.12 9.85
N THR A 231 -17.63 -3.59 9.93
CA THR A 231 -17.29 -2.29 9.33
C THR A 231 -17.42 -2.32 7.81
N VAL A 232 -16.82 -3.32 7.16
CA VAL A 232 -16.91 -3.48 5.69
C VAL A 232 -18.36 -3.70 5.26
N TYR A 233 -19.09 -4.59 5.95
CA TYR A 233 -20.51 -4.84 5.67
C TYR A 233 -21.35 -3.56 5.82
N SER A 234 -21.16 -2.82 6.92
CA SER A 234 -21.91 -1.58 7.15
C SER A 234 -21.62 -0.53 6.08
N LEU A 235 -20.36 -0.26 5.79
CA LEU A 235 -19.99 0.74 4.78
C LEU A 235 -20.49 0.30 3.39
N ARG A 236 -20.14 -0.91 2.95
CA ARG A 236 -20.42 -1.40 1.61
C ARG A 236 -21.93 -1.67 1.38
N ASP A 237 -22.54 -2.47 2.27
CA ASP A 237 -23.84 -3.05 2.01
C ASP A 237 -24.99 -2.25 2.67
N LYS A 238 -24.78 -1.73 3.90
CA LYS A 238 -25.81 -0.95 4.60
C LYS A 238 -25.84 0.52 4.16
N TYR A 239 -24.66 1.16 4.07
CA TYR A 239 -24.56 2.59 3.73
C TYR A 239 -24.28 2.83 2.24
N ASN A 240 -24.15 1.80 1.42
CA ASN A 240 -23.91 1.86 -0.03
C ASN A 240 -22.68 2.75 -0.38
N VAL A 241 -21.56 2.50 0.29
CA VAL A 241 -20.27 3.15 -0.01
C VAL A 241 -19.51 2.24 -0.99
N HIS A 242 -19.56 2.59 -2.27
CA HIS A 242 -18.97 1.79 -3.35
C HIS A 242 -17.74 2.42 -4.00
N ASN A 243 -17.12 3.36 -3.30
CA ASN A 243 -15.92 4.06 -3.76
C ASN A 243 -14.65 3.66 -2.99
N LEU A 244 -14.63 2.49 -2.30
CA LEU A 244 -13.53 2.05 -1.47
C LEU A 244 -12.77 0.85 -2.05
N ILE A 245 -11.45 0.80 -1.75
CA ILE A 245 -10.56 -0.36 -1.83
C ILE A 245 -10.09 -0.63 -0.40
N TYR A 246 -10.35 -1.81 0.15
CA TYR A 246 -10.07 -2.14 1.55
C TYR A 246 -8.67 -2.71 1.73
N VAL A 247 -7.89 -2.12 2.65
CA VAL A 247 -6.50 -2.50 2.94
C VAL A 247 -6.35 -3.04 4.35
N TYR A 248 -5.91 -4.28 4.47
CA TYR A 248 -5.52 -4.93 5.72
C TYR A 248 -4.01 -4.75 5.93
N SER A 249 -3.60 -4.13 7.04
CA SER A 249 -2.23 -3.65 7.26
C SER A 249 -1.78 -3.85 8.70
N PRO A 250 -1.20 -5.00 9.05
CA PRO A 250 -0.47 -5.17 10.29
C PRO A 250 0.79 -4.29 10.36
N ASN A 251 1.28 -4.04 11.57
CA ASN A 251 2.64 -3.59 11.82
C ASN A 251 3.64 -4.71 11.50
N LYS A 252 4.93 -4.38 11.48
CA LYS A 252 6.05 -5.31 11.30
C LYS A 252 5.75 -6.73 11.79
N LEU A 253 6.06 -7.71 10.97
CA LEU A 253 5.72 -9.12 11.18
C LEU A 253 6.88 -9.93 11.73
N ASN A 254 6.55 -11.09 12.31
CA ASN A 254 7.52 -12.10 12.69
C ASN A 254 7.39 -13.37 11.83
N SER A 255 6.16 -13.69 11.36
CA SER A 255 5.87 -14.89 10.56
C SER A 255 4.60 -14.73 9.74
N LYS A 256 4.35 -15.66 8.80
CA LYS A 256 3.09 -15.73 8.04
C LYS A 256 1.89 -15.89 8.96
N ASP A 257 2.01 -16.70 9.99
CA ASP A 257 0.91 -17.00 10.91
C ASP A 257 0.52 -15.74 11.68
N ASN A 258 1.47 -14.95 12.16
CA ASN A 258 1.18 -13.65 12.77
C ASN A 258 0.43 -12.70 11.82
N TYR A 259 0.79 -12.69 10.52
CA TYR A 259 0.06 -11.88 9.55
C TYR A 259 -1.39 -12.32 9.36
N MET A 260 -1.63 -13.62 9.34
CA MET A 260 -2.95 -14.18 9.09
C MET A 260 -3.83 -14.32 10.34
N ASP A 261 -3.29 -14.14 11.55
CA ASP A 261 -4.02 -14.32 12.80
C ASP A 261 -5.28 -13.43 12.88
N TYR A 262 -5.17 -12.18 12.44
CA TYR A 262 -6.25 -11.20 12.44
C TYR A 262 -6.91 -11.03 11.06
N TYR A 263 -6.59 -11.89 10.09
CA TYR A 263 -7.07 -11.73 8.73
C TYR A 263 -8.60 -11.96 8.61
N PRO A 264 -9.37 -10.95 8.14
CA PRO A 264 -10.83 -11.04 8.12
C PRO A 264 -11.40 -11.93 7.01
N GLY A 265 -10.56 -12.40 6.09
CA GLY A 265 -10.94 -13.26 4.98
C GLY A 265 -10.97 -12.56 3.63
N ASP A 266 -10.89 -13.36 2.56
CA ASP A 266 -10.70 -12.89 1.18
C ASP A 266 -11.83 -12.00 0.66
N ALA A 267 -13.05 -12.15 1.21
CA ALA A 267 -14.22 -11.36 0.84
C ALA A 267 -14.27 -9.95 1.47
N PHE A 268 -13.26 -9.60 2.28
CA PHE A 268 -13.25 -8.36 3.07
C PHE A 268 -11.96 -7.54 2.90
N VAL A 269 -11.03 -7.98 2.08
CA VAL A 269 -9.73 -7.32 1.85
C VAL A 269 -9.39 -7.34 0.37
N ASP A 270 -9.05 -6.18 -0.18
CA ASP A 270 -8.58 -6.02 -1.56
C ASP A 270 -7.06 -6.03 -1.66
N VAL A 271 -6.39 -5.45 -0.66
CA VAL A 271 -4.94 -5.22 -0.66
C VAL A 271 -4.33 -5.63 0.67
N PHE A 272 -3.20 -6.32 0.61
CA PHE A 272 -2.37 -6.60 1.77
C PHE A 272 -1.35 -5.48 1.97
N GLY A 273 -1.28 -4.96 3.18
CA GLY A 273 -0.35 -3.93 3.59
C GLY A 273 0.56 -4.37 4.73
N VAL A 274 1.58 -3.62 4.98
CA VAL A 274 2.40 -3.69 6.19
C VAL A 274 2.95 -2.32 6.51
N ASP A 275 3.07 -1.99 7.79
CA ASP A 275 3.63 -0.74 8.29
C ASP A 275 4.97 -1.03 8.95
N ILE A 276 6.06 -0.50 8.39
CA ILE A 276 7.42 -0.78 8.85
C ILE A 276 8.25 0.50 8.87
N TYR A 277 8.80 0.81 10.04
CA TYR A 277 9.61 2.01 10.27
C TYR A 277 11.05 1.67 10.69
N ASP A 278 11.99 2.54 10.36
CA ASP A 278 13.38 2.50 10.85
C ASP A 278 13.51 3.37 12.11
N PHE A 279 13.25 2.77 13.28
CA PHE A 279 13.33 3.47 14.56
C PHE A 279 14.65 3.34 15.27
N GLN A 280 15.47 2.32 14.97
CA GLN A 280 16.66 2.00 15.74
C GLN A 280 17.92 1.88 14.88
N ASN A 281 17.91 0.94 13.95
CA ASN A 281 19.03 0.75 13.04
C ASN A 281 18.57 0.20 11.69
N SER A 282 19.23 0.68 10.66
CA SER A 282 18.86 0.38 9.27
C SER A 282 19.06 -1.08 8.89
N LYS A 283 19.91 -1.83 9.58
CA LYS A 283 20.08 -3.26 9.31
C LYS A 283 18.86 -4.07 9.72
N ASP A 284 18.31 -3.78 10.90
CA ASP A 284 17.09 -4.45 11.37
C ASP A 284 15.89 -4.06 10.52
N PHE A 285 15.81 -2.79 10.12
CA PHE A 285 14.80 -2.32 9.15
C PHE A 285 14.93 -3.04 7.82
N THR A 286 16.12 -3.11 7.23
CA THR A 286 16.36 -3.79 5.95
C THR A 286 15.99 -5.27 6.00
N ASN A 287 16.34 -5.95 7.10
CA ASN A 287 15.99 -7.35 7.31
C ASN A 287 14.47 -7.53 7.42
N ALA A 288 13.81 -6.70 8.23
CA ALA A 288 12.36 -6.75 8.43
C ALA A 288 11.61 -6.50 7.13
N ILE A 289 11.91 -5.39 6.45
CA ILE A 289 11.20 -5.01 5.22
C ILE A 289 11.35 -6.07 4.12
N SER A 290 12.56 -6.63 3.95
CA SER A 290 12.82 -7.68 2.97
C SER A 290 12.05 -8.97 3.30
N THR A 291 12.04 -9.37 4.58
CA THR A 291 11.33 -10.57 5.04
C THR A 291 9.83 -10.40 4.90
N ASP A 292 9.30 -9.29 5.41
CA ASP A 292 7.86 -9.06 5.48
C ASP A 292 7.24 -8.83 4.10
N LEU A 293 7.89 -8.05 3.22
CA LEU A 293 7.43 -7.88 1.85
C LEU A 293 7.50 -9.18 1.05
N THR A 294 8.50 -10.03 1.28
CA THR A 294 8.56 -11.36 0.65
C THR A 294 7.39 -12.24 1.13
N LEU A 295 7.12 -12.24 2.42
CA LEU A 295 6.01 -12.98 3.02
C LEU A 295 4.67 -12.52 2.44
N ILE A 296 4.41 -11.21 2.44
CA ILE A 296 3.17 -10.61 1.95
C ILE A 296 3.01 -10.87 0.44
N LYS A 297 4.08 -10.74 -0.34
CA LYS A 297 4.08 -11.09 -1.76
C LYS A 297 3.61 -12.52 -2.01
N ASN A 298 4.09 -13.47 -1.22
CA ASN A 298 3.69 -14.88 -1.35
C ASN A 298 2.21 -15.07 -1.01
N ILE A 299 1.75 -14.46 0.09
CA ILE A 299 0.33 -14.48 0.49
C ILE A 299 -0.54 -13.81 -0.58
N ALA A 300 -0.13 -12.64 -1.09
CA ALA A 300 -0.87 -11.90 -2.11
C ALA A 300 -0.99 -12.68 -3.41
N ASN A 301 0.09 -13.33 -3.84
CA ASN A 301 0.08 -14.19 -5.03
C ASN A 301 -0.84 -15.41 -4.85
N GLU A 302 -0.78 -16.08 -3.69
CA GLU A 302 -1.66 -17.22 -3.35
C GLU A 302 -3.13 -16.82 -3.40
N LYS A 303 -3.46 -15.61 -2.91
CA LYS A 303 -4.82 -15.10 -2.81
C LYS A 303 -5.26 -14.18 -3.96
N ASN A 304 -4.41 -14.00 -4.95
CA ASN A 304 -4.64 -13.10 -6.09
C ASN A 304 -5.06 -11.69 -5.66
N LYS A 305 -4.25 -11.06 -4.80
CA LYS A 305 -4.49 -9.70 -4.28
C LYS A 305 -3.28 -8.79 -4.52
N LEU A 306 -3.51 -7.49 -4.45
CA LEU A 306 -2.45 -6.48 -4.45
C LEU A 306 -1.78 -6.40 -3.08
N TYR A 307 -0.59 -5.77 -3.03
CA TYR A 307 0.11 -5.51 -1.77
C TYR A 307 0.96 -4.24 -1.84
N ALA A 308 1.25 -3.67 -0.67
CA ALA A 308 1.93 -2.39 -0.54
C ALA A 308 2.69 -2.27 0.79
N LEU A 309 3.65 -1.33 0.86
CA LEU A 309 4.21 -0.82 2.10
C LEU A 309 3.35 0.38 2.51
N THR A 310 2.41 0.14 3.41
CA THR A 310 1.30 1.04 3.70
C THR A 310 1.67 2.19 4.62
N GLU A 311 2.73 2.02 5.42
CA GLU A 311 3.43 3.09 6.12
C GLU A 311 4.92 2.79 6.22
N THR A 312 5.73 3.83 6.10
CA THR A 312 7.17 3.74 6.33
C THR A 312 7.76 5.11 6.68
N GLY A 313 9.00 5.10 7.07
CA GLY A 313 9.78 6.28 7.36
C GLY A 313 10.92 5.96 8.30
N VAL A 314 11.70 6.97 8.60
CA VAL A 314 12.83 6.85 9.51
C VAL A 314 12.67 7.84 10.67
N ASN A 315 12.78 7.33 11.91
CA ASN A 315 12.73 8.14 13.12
C ASN A 315 13.53 7.46 14.24
N LYS A 316 14.85 7.67 14.24
CA LYS A 316 15.80 7.00 15.18
C LYS A 316 15.95 7.69 16.52
N SER A 317 15.21 8.73 16.81
CA SER A 317 15.50 9.64 17.91
C SER A 317 14.74 9.38 19.21
N ASN A 318 14.13 8.20 19.41
CA ASN A 318 13.31 7.92 20.60
C ASN A 318 12.24 9.01 20.87
N GLY A 319 11.53 9.45 19.82
CA GLY A 319 10.53 10.52 19.89
C GLY A 319 11.12 11.94 19.74
N LYS A 320 12.41 12.08 19.50
CA LYS A 320 13.00 13.34 19.03
C LYS A 320 13.20 13.24 17.51
N ASN A 321 12.95 14.33 16.82
CA ASN A 321 13.05 14.39 15.37
C ASN A 321 14.43 13.92 14.87
N TRP A 322 14.48 12.75 14.26
CA TRP A 322 15.71 12.16 13.73
C TRP A 322 16.38 13.06 12.69
N PHE A 323 15.58 13.68 11.85
CA PHE A 323 16.08 14.56 10.80
C PHE A 323 16.69 15.86 11.32
N VAL A 324 16.49 16.22 12.59
CA VAL A 324 17.05 17.44 13.20
C VAL A 324 18.41 17.21 13.86
N GLN A 325 18.83 15.97 14.09
CA GLN A 325 20.08 15.70 14.78
C GLN A 325 21.28 15.69 13.84
N ASP A 326 22.30 16.51 14.15
CA ASP A 326 23.53 16.68 13.38
C ASP A 326 24.43 15.44 13.25
N ALA A 327 24.11 14.37 13.95
CA ALA A 327 24.95 13.18 14.14
C ALA A 327 24.46 11.93 13.40
N ASP A 328 23.47 12.02 12.49
CA ASP A 328 22.97 10.82 11.84
C ASP A 328 23.86 10.38 10.69
N PRO A 329 24.36 9.13 10.71
CA PRO A 329 25.17 8.57 9.63
C PRO A 329 24.37 8.29 8.36
N ASP A 330 23.02 8.26 8.42
CA ASP A 330 22.18 7.80 7.34
C ASP A 330 21.60 8.93 6.45
N GLN A 331 22.38 9.97 6.16
CA GLN A 331 22.00 11.01 5.20
C GLN A 331 21.59 10.46 3.81
N ASN A 332 22.00 9.22 3.53
CA ASN A 332 21.69 8.49 2.30
C ASN A 332 20.69 7.35 2.53
N TRP A 333 19.79 7.48 3.51
CA TRP A 333 18.84 6.43 3.86
C TRP A 333 17.91 6.02 2.69
N PHE A 334 17.45 6.98 1.90
CA PHE A 334 16.54 6.71 0.79
C PHE A 334 17.20 5.84 -0.28
N THR A 335 18.46 6.15 -0.68
CA THR A 335 19.16 5.41 -1.75
C THR A 335 19.94 4.19 -1.25
N LYS A 336 20.40 4.17 0.00
CA LYS A 336 21.26 3.10 0.52
C LYS A 336 20.53 2.08 1.38
N VAL A 337 19.39 2.46 1.98
CA VAL A 337 18.63 1.59 2.87
C VAL A 337 17.28 1.23 2.27
N LEU A 338 16.44 2.23 1.98
CA LEU A 338 15.07 1.98 1.53
C LEU A 338 15.00 1.41 0.11
N TYR A 339 15.55 2.12 -0.87
CA TYR A 339 15.41 1.75 -2.28
C TYR A 339 15.87 0.32 -2.59
N PRO A 340 17.07 -0.12 -2.17
CA PRO A 340 17.52 -1.50 -2.40
C PRO A 340 16.63 -2.56 -1.77
N SER A 341 15.92 -2.19 -0.69
CA SER A 341 15.02 -3.12 0.03
C SER A 341 13.68 -3.31 -0.67
N ILE A 342 13.25 -2.36 -1.52
CA ILE A 342 11.91 -2.35 -2.12
C ILE A 342 11.86 -2.36 -3.64
N GLU A 343 12.94 -2.02 -4.36
CA GLU A 343 12.96 -1.85 -5.83
C GLU A 343 12.44 -3.08 -6.61
N ASN A 344 12.62 -4.28 -6.06
CA ASN A 344 12.20 -5.55 -6.66
C ASN A 344 11.05 -6.22 -5.90
N ALA A 345 10.46 -5.54 -4.92
CA ALA A 345 9.41 -6.12 -4.11
C ALA A 345 8.10 -6.36 -4.90
N GLY A 346 7.81 -5.55 -5.91
CA GLY A 346 6.58 -5.65 -6.71
C GLY A 346 5.34 -5.07 -6.02
N ILE A 347 5.55 -4.18 -5.05
CA ILE A 347 4.48 -3.45 -4.34
C ILE A 347 3.84 -2.40 -5.23
N SER A 348 2.56 -2.09 -4.98
CA SER A 348 1.84 -1.06 -5.75
C SER A 348 2.20 0.37 -5.33
N TRP A 349 2.45 0.58 -4.05
CA TRP A 349 2.88 1.88 -3.50
C TRP A 349 3.64 1.72 -2.19
N ILE A 350 4.31 2.82 -1.81
CA ILE A 350 4.80 3.07 -0.46
C ILE A 350 4.16 4.36 0.06
N LEU A 351 3.96 4.49 1.38
CA LEU A 351 3.50 5.71 2.01
C LEU A 351 4.47 6.13 3.10
N PHE A 352 5.17 7.23 2.90
CA PHE A 352 5.89 7.88 3.99
C PHE A 352 4.91 8.53 4.95
N TRP A 353 5.12 8.31 6.25
CA TRP A 353 4.32 8.99 7.25
C TRP A 353 4.57 10.50 7.24
N ARG A 354 3.78 11.24 7.97
CA ARG A 354 3.68 12.70 7.92
C ARG A 354 4.96 13.43 8.33
N ASN A 355 5.09 14.65 7.85
CA ASN A 355 5.99 15.66 8.34
C ASN A 355 5.18 16.69 9.14
N GLY A 356 5.22 16.60 10.47
CA GLY A 356 4.40 17.43 11.37
C GLY A 356 5.24 18.33 12.29
N SER A 357 4.54 19.18 13.01
CA SER A 357 5.11 19.92 14.16
C SER A 357 5.40 18.96 15.31
N GLY A 358 6.29 19.36 16.24
CA GLY A 358 6.54 18.58 17.45
C GLY A 358 7.55 17.45 17.31
N GLY A 359 8.31 17.38 16.21
CA GLY A 359 9.37 16.41 16.01
C GLY A 359 8.99 15.19 15.21
N GLU A 360 7.82 15.15 14.62
CA GLU A 360 7.40 14.10 13.71
C GLU A 360 7.78 14.46 12.28
N GLN A 361 8.88 13.86 11.83
CA GLN A 361 9.35 14.00 10.46
C GLN A 361 9.82 12.65 9.96
N TYR A 362 9.17 12.14 8.92
CA TYR A 362 9.44 10.81 8.35
C TYR A 362 9.94 10.87 6.91
N LEU A 363 9.90 12.05 6.30
CA LEU A 363 10.37 12.31 4.95
C LEU A 363 11.29 13.54 4.93
N SER A 364 12.18 13.64 3.96
CA SER A 364 13.03 14.81 3.74
C SER A 364 12.20 16.05 3.37
N ASN A 365 12.72 17.23 3.72
CA ASN A 365 12.20 18.52 3.30
C ASN A 365 13.33 19.38 2.71
N LYS A 366 12.97 20.48 2.07
CA LYS A 366 13.95 21.41 1.48
C LYS A 366 14.88 21.99 2.54
N GLY A 367 16.18 21.96 2.26
CA GLY A 367 17.25 22.40 3.18
C GLY A 367 17.67 21.32 4.19
N HIS A 368 17.01 20.17 4.22
CA HIS A 368 17.42 19.06 5.09
C HIS A 368 18.67 18.35 4.55
N LYS A 369 19.48 17.74 5.41
CA LYS A 369 20.72 17.04 5.04
C LYS A 369 20.50 15.89 4.05
N SER A 370 19.34 15.24 4.09
CA SER A 370 18.97 14.17 3.16
C SER A 370 18.28 14.66 1.88
N GLU A 371 18.18 15.96 1.65
CA GLU A 371 17.53 16.50 0.44
C GLU A 371 18.13 15.96 -0.84
N ALA A 372 19.46 15.96 -0.93
CA ALA A 372 20.18 15.47 -2.12
C ALA A 372 19.95 13.96 -2.34
N ASP A 373 19.90 13.18 -1.27
CA ASP A 373 19.62 11.75 -1.33
C ASP A 373 18.18 11.47 -1.75
N PHE A 374 17.22 12.25 -1.25
CA PHE A 374 15.82 12.13 -1.66
C PHE A 374 15.61 12.51 -3.14
N LYS A 375 16.34 13.53 -3.65
CA LYS A 375 16.35 13.82 -5.09
C LYS A 375 16.87 12.64 -5.91
N THR A 376 17.97 12.04 -5.48
CA THR A 376 18.54 10.86 -6.13
C THR A 376 17.61 9.64 -6.04
N PHE A 377 16.89 9.47 -4.93
CA PHE A 377 15.87 8.45 -4.79
C PHE A 377 14.71 8.69 -5.76
N ALA A 378 14.27 9.94 -5.93
CA ALA A 378 13.19 10.26 -6.85
C ALA A 378 13.54 10.00 -8.33
N GLU A 379 14.82 10.02 -8.66
CA GLU A 379 15.33 9.72 -10.01
C GLU A 379 15.52 8.22 -10.29
N GLN A 380 15.30 7.36 -9.28
CA GLN A 380 15.45 5.92 -9.46
C GLN A 380 14.38 5.36 -10.40
N PRO A 381 14.70 4.36 -11.25
CA PRO A 381 13.79 3.87 -12.29
C PRO A 381 12.46 3.29 -11.79
N LYS A 382 12.41 2.85 -10.53
CA LYS A 382 11.22 2.22 -9.94
C LYS A 382 10.41 3.15 -9.06
N THR A 383 10.89 4.36 -8.75
CA THR A 383 10.15 5.36 -7.98
C THR A 383 9.24 6.17 -8.89
N LEU A 384 7.94 6.15 -8.62
CA LEU A 384 6.94 6.79 -9.47
C LEU A 384 6.23 7.90 -8.69
N PHE A 385 6.44 9.14 -9.09
CA PHE A 385 5.77 10.32 -8.58
C PHE A 385 4.55 10.70 -9.43
N LEU A 386 3.89 11.80 -9.14
CA LEU A 386 2.63 12.17 -9.78
C LEU A 386 2.75 12.30 -11.30
N LYS A 387 3.81 12.96 -11.80
CA LYS A 387 4.04 13.10 -13.25
C LYS A 387 4.25 11.75 -13.91
N ASP A 388 4.90 10.80 -13.24
CA ASP A 388 5.21 9.49 -13.81
C ASP A 388 3.95 8.63 -13.91
N ILE A 389 3.15 8.55 -12.84
CA ILE A 389 1.91 7.77 -12.88
C ILE A 389 0.86 8.34 -13.85
N ASN A 390 0.99 9.61 -14.23
CA ASN A 390 0.14 10.25 -15.23
C ASN A 390 0.59 9.97 -16.67
N LYS A 391 1.87 9.65 -16.89
CA LYS A 391 2.42 9.25 -18.21
C LYS A 391 2.12 7.79 -18.55
N LEU A 392 1.86 6.93 -17.54
CA LEU A 392 1.57 5.51 -17.78
C LEU A 392 0.27 5.36 -18.57
N LYS A 393 0.39 4.79 -19.77
CA LYS A 393 -0.78 4.48 -20.60
C LYS A 393 -1.64 3.42 -19.90
N GLN A 394 -2.89 3.74 -19.67
CA GLN A 394 -3.88 2.85 -19.03
C GLN A 394 -4.47 1.86 -20.01
#